data_8edb85b11c0566f79f776964e5c6b267
#
_entry.id   8edb85b11c0566f79f776964e5c6b267
#
_cell.length_a   1.000
_cell.length_b   1.000
_cell.length_c   1.000
_cell.angle_alpha   90.00
_cell.angle_beta   90.00
_cell.angle_gamma   90.00
#
_symmetry.space_group_name_H-M   'P 1'
#
loop_
_entity.id
_entity.type
_entity.pdbx_description
1 polymer ?
#
loop_
_entity_poly.entity_id
_entity_poly.type
_entity_poly.pdbx_seq_one_letter_code
_entity_poly.pdbx_strand_id
1 'polypeptide(L)'
;HNGRRRQRQMCIRDRHCYDALVGLAGCDKSLPGLMMSMVRLNIPSVFIYGGSILPGRFNGKDVTVVDVFEGVGKFSSGKMSAHALRKLELKACPSAGACGGQFTANTMACVSEAIGLALPYSAGTPAPYTQRDSYALKSGKAVMNLLAKNIRPRDIVTKKSLENAATIVAATGGSTNAALHLPALANEAGIKFDLMDVARIFKKTPYLADLKPGGKYVAKDMWKAGGVPMLLKTLLDGGYIHGDCMTVTGKTMRQNLKNVKFNKNQKVMRTHNQPLSPDGGVVGLKGNLAPDGAIVKVAGLKKLQFTGKAR
;
A
#
# COMPACT_ATOMS: atom_id res chain seq x y z
N HIS A 1 12.94 4.88 15.12
CA HIS A 1 11.61 4.74 15.74
C HIS A 1 10.96 3.37 15.49
N ASN A 2 11.18 2.71 14.36
CA ASN A 2 10.56 1.40 14.06
C ASN A 2 11.14 0.25 14.90
N GLY A 3 12.42 0.27 15.23
CA GLY A 3 13.05 -0.72 16.09
C GLY A 3 12.44 -0.75 17.50
N ARG A 4 12.17 0.41 18.09
CA ARG A 4 11.54 0.52 19.42
C ARG A 4 10.11 0.00 19.46
N ARG A 5 9.32 0.20 18.40
CA ARG A 5 7.94 -0.34 18.32
C ARG A 5 7.96 -1.86 18.22
N ARG A 6 8.82 -2.44 17.38
CA ARG A 6 9.00 -3.88 17.29
C ARG A 6 9.43 -4.48 18.64
N GLN A 7 10.41 -3.88 19.27
CA GLN A 7 10.92 -4.33 20.57
C GLN A 7 9.84 -4.28 21.67
N ARG A 8 9.04 -3.19 21.71
CA ARG A 8 7.93 -3.10 22.66
C ARG A 8 6.87 -4.18 22.45
N GLN A 9 6.47 -4.46 21.20
CA GLN A 9 5.51 -5.52 20.91
C GLN A 9 6.04 -6.90 21.28
N MET A 10 7.32 -7.16 21.03
CA MET A 10 7.96 -8.40 21.47
C MET A 10 8.00 -8.50 23.00
N CYS A 11 8.43 -7.45 23.72
CA CYS A 11 8.45 -7.44 25.18
C CYS A 11 7.05 -7.62 25.79
N ILE A 12 6.02 -7.03 25.22
CA ILE A 12 4.63 -7.20 25.67
C ILE A 12 4.22 -8.67 25.51
N ARG A 13 4.45 -9.26 24.33
CA ARG A 13 4.12 -10.67 24.10
C ARG A 13 4.88 -11.59 25.02
N ASP A 14 6.19 -11.41 25.17
CA ASP A 14 7.04 -12.26 25.99
C ASP A 14 6.67 -12.18 27.48
N ARG A 15 6.23 -11.00 27.93
CA ARG A 15 5.76 -10.80 29.30
C ARG A 15 4.37 -11.40 29.55
N HIS A 16 3.46 -11.29 28.57
CA HIS A 16 2.06 -11.68 28.74
C HIS A 16 1.69 -13.00 28.04
N CYS A 17 2.63 -13.59 27.30
CA CYS A 17 2.45 -14.88 26.60
C CYS A 17 1.19 -14.95 25.73
N TYR A 18 0.89 -13.89 24.98
CA TYR A 18 -0.28 -13.87 24.09
C TYR A 18 -0.15 -14.90 22.96
N ASP A 19 -1.23 -15.61 22.68
CA ASP A 19 -1.31 -16.65 21.64
C ASP A 19 -1.62 -16.11 20.25
N ALA A 20 -2.21 -14.92 20.16
CA ALA A 20 -2.63 -14.31 18.90
C ALA A 20 -2.53 -12.78 18.95
N LEU A 21 -2.50 -12.14 17.77
CA LEU A 21 -2.33 -10.69 17.64
C LEU A 21 -3.27 -10.12 16.58
N VAL A 22 -4.02 -9.07 16.91
CA VAL A 22 -4.64 -8.16 15.95
C VAL A 22 -3.86 -6.86 15.98
N GLY A 23 -3.21 -6.50 14.89
CA GLY A 23 -2.33 -5.34 14.82
C GLY A 23 -2.94 -4.22 13.99
N LEU A 24 -3.12 -3.05 14.61
CA LEU A 24 -3.63 -1.82 13.97
C LEU A 24 -2.49 -0.84 13.72
N ALA A 25 -2.34 -0.38 12.46
CA ALA A 25 -1.39 0.66 12.10
C ALA A 25 -1.98 1.65 11.09
N GLY A 26 -1.57 2.92 11.19
CA GLY A 26 -2.14 4.00 10.36
C GLY A 26 -1.11 4.92 9.68
N CYS A 27 0.19 4.65 9.78
CA CYS A 27 1.22 5.54 9.23
C CYS A 27 2.31 4.77 8.47
N ASP A 28 3.03 5.49 7.61
CA ASP A 28 4.00 4.99 6.63
C ASP A 28 5.06 4.03 7.21
N LYS A 29 5.54 4.26 8.43
CA LYS A 29 6.54 3.41 9.09
C LYS A 29 5.92 2.42 10.08
N SER A 30 4.73 2.71 10.61
CA SER A 30 4.06 1.79 11.52
C SER A 30 3.49 0.56 10.82
N LEU A 31 3.04 0.69 9.55
CA LEU A 31 2.52 -0.45 8.81
C LEU A 31 3.59 -1.54 8.58
N PRO A 32 4.73 -1.25 7.92
CA PRO A 32 5.75 -2.27 7.73
C PRO A 32 6.35 -2.75 9.06
N GLY A 33 6.55 -1.86 10.03
CA GLY A 33 7.07 -2.23 11.35
C GLY A 33 6.17 -3.22 12.09
N LEU A 34 4.84 -3.07 11.99
CA LEU A 34 3.90 -4.00 12.60
C LEU A 34 3.85 -5.34 11.86
N MET A 35 3.84 -5.34 10.51
CA MET A 35 3.92 -6.57 9.74
C MET A 35 5.22 -7.34 10.02
N MET A 36 6.36 -6.63 10.12
CA MET A 36 7.64 -7.25 10.53
C MET A 36 7.56 -7.85 11.94
N SER A 37 6.89 -7.18 12.88
CA SER A 37 6.68 -7.71 14.24
C SER A 37 5.84 -8.98 14.24
N MET A 38 4.78 -9.03 13.44
CA MET A 38 3.94 -10.24 13.27
C MET A 38 4.75 -11.42 12.75
N VAL A 39 5.57 -11.19 11.71
CA VAL A 39 6.44 -12.22 11.12
C VAL A 39 7.49 -12.70 12.11
N ARG A 40 8.09 -11.78 12.89
CA ARG A 40 9.10 -12.12 13.90
C ARG A 40 8.52 -12.92 15.05
N LEU A 41 7.39 -12.49 15.60
CA LEU A 41 6.67 -13.19 16.67
C LEU A 41 6.12 -14.54 16.23
N ASN A 42 5.71 -14.62 14.97
CA ASN A 42 5.16 -15.81 14.32
C ASN A 42 4.05 -16.49 15.12
N ILE A 43 3.17 -15.72 15.74
CA ILE A 43 1.91 -16.17 16.33
C ILE A 43 0.76 -15.82 15.40
N PRO A 44 -0.38 -16.53 15.41
CA PRO A 44 -1.55 -16.21 14.60
C PRO A 44 -1.88 -14.73 14.66
N SER A 45 -1.90 -14.06 13.51
CA SER A 45 -1.98 -12.59 13.47
C SER A 45 -2.81 -12.09 12.32
N VAL A 46 -3.56 -11.00 12.53
CA VAL A 46 -4.30 -10.28 11.50
C VAL A 46 -3.91 -8.81 11.53
N PHE A 47 -3.52 -8.28 10.37
CA PHE A 47 -3.20 -6.87 10.20
C PHE A 47 -4.44 -6.06 9.87
N ILE A 48 -4.60 -4.88 10.49
CA ILE A 48 -5.64 -3.90 10.17
C ILE A 48 -4.98 -2.56 9.85
N TYR A 49 -5.34 -1.99 8.71
CA TYR A 49 -4.98 -0.61 8.38
C TYR A 49 -5.92 0.38 9.07
N GLY A 50 -5.42 1.47 9.63
CA GLY A 50 -6.22 2.53 10.25
C GLY A 50 -7.11 3.32 9.29
N GLY A 51 -6.92 3.20 7.99
CA GLY A 51 -7.73 3.83 6.95
C GLY A 51 -7.11 5.12 6.38
N SER A 52 -7.52 5.46 5.17
CA SER A 52 -7.13 6.71 4.51
C SER A 52 -7.93 7.91 5.03
N ILE A 53 -7.32 9.11 4.98
CA ILE A 53 -8.02 10.36 5.22
C ILE A 53 -8.98 10.66 4.06
N LEU A 54 -10.08 11.35 4.33
CA LEU A 54 -10.93 11.89 3.29
C LEU A 54 -10.24 13.09 2.60
N PRO A 55 -10.42 13.29 1.28
CA PRO A 55 -9.98 14.51 0.63
C PRO A 55 -10.76 15.71 1.16
N GLY A 56 -10.10 16.85 1.25
CA GLY A 56 -10.77 18.13 1.46
C GLY A 56 -11.37 18.70 0.17
N ARG A 57 -12.07 19.83 0.26
CA ARG A 57 -12.64 20.54 -0.89
C ARG A 57 -12.11 21.97 -0.91
N PHE A 58 -11.45 22.33 -2.02
CA PHE A 58 -10.95 23.68 -2.25
C PHE A 58 -11.20 24.07 -3.72
N ASN A 59 -11.86 25.22 -3.94
CA ASN A 59 -12.23 25.70 -5.28
C ASN A 59 -12.91 24.64 -6.16
N GLY A 60 -13.88 23.90 -5.58
CA GLY A 60 -14.65 22.86 -6.29
C GLY A 60 -13.91 21.54 -6.55
N LYS A 61 -12.63 21.42 -6.17
CA LYS A 61 -11.78 20.21 -6.39
C LYS A 61 -11.47 19.49 -5.09
N ASP A 62 -11.27 18.19 -5.21
CA ASP A 62 -10.74 17.38 -4.12
C ASP A 62 -9.25 17.65 -3.93
N VAL A 63 -8.86 18.00 -2.69
CA VAL A 63 -7.49 18.35 -2.32
C VAL A 63 -6.97 17.45 -1.20
N THR A 64 -5.66 17.26 -1.19
CA THR A 64 -4.91 16.46 -0.21
C THR A 64 -3.67 17.23 0.23
N VAL A 65 -2.85 16.66 1.09
CA VAL A 65 -1.55 17.24 1.49
C VAL A 65 -0.63 17.56 0.29
N VAL A 66 -0.75 16.84 -0.83
CA VAL A 66 0.03 17.13 -2.06
C VAL A 66 -0.31 18.50 -2.62
N ASP A 67 -1.61 18.81 -2.64
CA ASP A 67 -2.08 20.11 -3.14
C ASP A 67 -1.55 21.25 -2.27
N VAL A 68 -1.29 21.00 -0.97
CA VAL A 68 -0.63 21.97 -0.08
C VAL A 68 0.84 22.15 -0.44
N PHE A 69 1.59 21.05 -0.69
CA PHE A 69 2.99 21.14 -1.14
C PHE A 69 3.13 21.91 -2.45
N GLU A 70 2.23 21.65 -3.41
CA GLU A 70 2.17 22.44 -4.65
C GLU A 70 1.78 23.90 -4.38
N GLY A 71 0.91 24.14 -3.40
CA GLY A 71 0.50 25.47 -2.94
C GLY A 71 1.68 26.25 -2.37
N VAL A 72 2.53 25.62 -1.56
CA VAL A 72 3.78 26.22 -1.05
C VAL A 72 4.69 26.64 -2.20
N GLY A 73 4.89 25.78 -3.20
CA GLY A 73 5.67 26.12 -4.39
C GLY A 73 5.08 27.31 -5.17
N LYS A 74 3.76 27.38 -5.31
CA LYS A 74 3.07 28.53 -5.93
C LYS A 74 3.21 29.81 -5.11
N PHE A 75 3.13 29.72 -3.79
CA PHE A 75 3.36 30.85 -2.89
C PHE A 75 4.78 31.38 -3.01
N SER A 76 5.79 30.51 -2.94
CA SER A 76 7.21 30.88 -3.05
C SER A 76 7.55 31.49 -4.41
N SER A 77 6.81 31.14 -5.48
CA SER A 77 6.95 31.73 -6.83
C SER A 77 6.05 32.95 -7.08
N GLY A 78 5.37 33.49 -6.06
CA GLY A 78 4.47 34.65 -6.19
C GLY A 78 3.13 34.37 -6.90
N LYS A 79 2.80 33.10 -7.19
CA LYS A 79 1.58 32.69 -7.91
C LYS A 79 0.39 32.38 -7.01
N MET A 80 0.54 32.48 -5.69
CA MET A 80 -0.49 32.26 -4.69
C MET A 80 -0.29 33.20 -3.53
N SER A 81 -1.36 33.80 -2.98
CA SER A 81 -1.28 34.63 -1.77
C SER A 81 -1.18 33.77 -0.51
N ALA A 82 -0.60 34.32 0.57
CA ALA A 82 -0.53 33.67 1.88
C ALA A 82 -1.93 33.27 2.40
N HIS A 83 -2.93 34.12 2.17
CA HIS A 83 -4.32 33.87 2.56
C HIS A 83 -4.90 32.65 1.82
N ALA A 84 -4.66 32.54 0.51
CA ALA A 84 -5.13 31.39 -0.29
C ALA A 84 -4.43 30.10 0.13
N LEU A 85 -3.12 30.13 0.41
CA LEU A 85 -2.37 28.99 0.92
C LEU A 85 -2.94 28.54 2.27
N ARG A 86 -3.15 29.49 3.20
CA ARG A 86 -3.73 29.18 4.51
C ARG A 86 -5.11 28.53 4.42
N LYS A 87 -5.97 29.02 3.51
CA LYS A 87 -7.27 28.41 3.26
C LYS A 87 -7.15 26.97 2.71
N LEU A 88 -6.18 26.71 1.84
CA LEU A 88 -5.90 25.38 1.33
C LEU A 88 -5.43 24.43 2.44
N GLU A 89 -4.47 24.85 3.28
CA GLU A 89 -3.98 24.10 4.43
C GLU A 89 -5.11 23.64 5.37
N LEU A 90 -6.00 24.56 5.74
CA LEU A 90 -7.12 24.28 6.63
C LEU A 90 -8.14 23.28 6.06
N LYS A 91 -8.17 23.11 4.74
CA LYS A 91 -9.14 22.25 4.06
C LYS A 91 -8.57 20.92 3.57
N ALA A 92 -7.25 20.80 3.43
CA ALA A 92 -6.65 19.65 2.77
C ALA A 92 -6.74 18.32 3.55
N CYS A 93 -6.82 18.41 4.89
CA CYS A 93 -6.83 17.25 5.78
C CYS A 93 -8.02 17.30 6.74
N PRO A 94 -9.27 17.04 6.27
CA PRO A 94 -10.49 17.35 7.01
C PRO A 94 -10.91 16.27 8.02
N SER A 95 -10.28 15.10 8.03
CA SER A 95 -10.74 13.97 8.84
C SER A 95 -9.59 13.20 9.50
N ALA A 96 -9.92 12.25 10.35
CA ALA A 96 -8.99 11.21 10.79
C ALA A 96 -8.56 10.35 9.59
N GLY A 97 -7.41 9.70 9.71
CA GLY A 97 -6.86 8.79 8.70
C GLY A 97 -5.41 9.09 8.35
N ALA A 98 -4.82 8.21 7.54
CA ALA A 98 -3.50 8.39 6.96
C ALA A 98 -3.59 9.19 5.64
N CYS A 99 -2.63 9.04 4.73
CA CYS A 99 -2.59 9.81 3.49
C CYS A 99 -3.81 9.63 2.59
N GLY A 100 -4.24 10.71 1.90
CA GLY A 100 -5.36 10.67 0.95
C GLY A 100 -5.01 10.16 -0.45
N GLY A 101 -3.73 10.01 -0.79
CA GLY A 101 -3.23 9.47 -2.07
C GLY A 101 -2.46 8.18 -1.89
N GLN A 102 -1.90 7.65 -3.00
CA GLN A 102 -1.09 6.43 -3.01
C GLN A 102 0.35 6.72 -2.56
N PHE A 103 0.48 7.25 -1.35
CA PHE A 103 1.72 7.42 -0.62
C PHE A 103 2.08 6.14 0.14
N THR A 104 3.10 6.20 0.99
CA THR A 104 3.63 5.00 1.64
C THR A 104 2.61 4.28 2.51
N ALA A 105 1.76 5.00 3.26
CA ALA A 105 0.75 4.37 4.12
C ALA A 105 -0.25 3.54 3.30
N ASN A 106 -0.88 4.13 2.26
CA ASN A 106 -1.82 3.41 1.40
C ASN A 106 -1.13 2.33 0.56
N THR A 107 0.11 2.56 0.12
CA THR A 107 0.92 1.54 -0.55
C THR A 107 1.11 0.30 0.34
N MET A 108 1.52 0.50 1.59
CA MET A 108 1.74 -0.62 2.52
C MET A 108 0.42 -1.25 3.00
N ALA A 109 -0.68 -0.49 2.97
CA ALA A 109 -2.01 -1.04 3.15
C ALA A 109 -2.41 -1.99 1.99
N CYS A 110 -2.20 -1.57 0.73
CA CYS A 110 -2.39 -2.46 -0.42
C CYS A 110 -1.50 -3.71 -0.34
N VAL A 111 -0.24 -3.53 0.07
CA VAL A 111 0.73 -4.62 0.32
C VAL A 111 0.19 -5.61 1.36
N SER A 112 -0.42 -5.14 2.46
CA SER A 112 -0.94 -6.04 3.50
C SER A 112 -2.03 -6.98 3.01
N GLU A 113 -2.90 -6.51 2.10
CA GLU A 113 -3.89 -7.38 1.42
C GLU A 113 -3.24 -8.30 0.39
N ALA A 114 -2.28 -7.80 -0.39
CA ALA A 114 -1.61 -8.58 -1.43
C ALA A 114 -0.73 -9.72 -0.88
N ILE A 115 -0.08 -9.50 0.27
CA ILE A 115 0.63 -10.55 1.01
C ILE A 115 -0.38 -11.55 1.60
N GLY A 116 -1.56 -11.08 1.99
CA GLY A 116 -2.59 -11.87 2.66
C GLY A 116 -2.63 -11.71 4.19
N LEU A 117 -1.93 -10.72 4.76
CA LEU A 117 -1.95 -10.42 6.21
C LEU A 117 -3.16 -9.60 6.65
N ALA A 118 -3.88 -8.97 5.73
CA ALA A 118 -5.08 -8.19 5.99
C ALA A 118 -6.31 -8.82 5.30
N LEU A 119 -7.49 -8.54 5.85
CA LEU A 119 -8.75 -8.98 5.24
C LEU A 119 -9.00 -8.24 3.91
N PRO A 120 -9.56 -8.92 2.89
CA PRO A 120 -9.96 -8.27 1.64
C PRO A 120 -10.86 -7.04 1.89
N TYR A 121 -10.64 -5.96 1.14
CA TYR A 121 -11.29 -4.65 1.23
C TYR A 121 -10.94 -3.80 2.46
N SER A 122 -10.24 -4.32 3.46
CA SER A 122 -9.96 -3.60 4.70
C SER A 122 -8.95 -2.46 4.51
N ALA A 123 -8.01 -2.61 3.58
CA ALA A 123 -6.95 -1.64 3.33
C ALA A 123 -7.44 -0.34 2.66
N GLY A 124 -8.48 -0.41 1.82
CA GLY A 124 -8.96 0.74 1.07
C GLY A 124 -9.96 1.62 1.80
N THR A 125 -10.60 1.12 2.86
CA THR A 125 -11.71 1.82 3.53
C THR A 125 -11.24 3.08 4.25
N PRO A 126 -11.83 4.27 3.98
CA PRO A 126 -11.47 5.49 4.69
C PRO A 126 -11.68 5.41 6.20
N ALA A 127 -10.80 6.08 6.97
CA ALA A 127 -10.78 5.99 8.43
C ALA A 127 -12.11 6.40 9.12
N PRO A 128 -12.81 7.48 8.71
CA PRO A 128 -14.03 7.90 9.38
C PRO A 128 -15.28 7.10 8.98
N TYR A 129 -15.17 6.07 8.15
CA TYR A 129 -16.33 5.29 7.70
C TYR A 129 -16.63 4.14 8.66
N THR A 130 -17.91 3.97 9.01
CA THR A 130 -18.41 2.93 9.93
C THR A 130 -18.14 1.50 9.43
N GLN A 131 -17.94 1.31 8.11
CA GLN A 131 -17.51 0.02 7.55
C GLN A 131 -16.22 -0.50 8.19
N ARG A 132 -15.40 0.39 8.77
CA ARG A 132 -14.19 0.00 9.49
C ARG A 132 -14.48 -0.85 10.72
N ASP A 133 -15.56 -0.56 11.43
CA ASP A 133 -15.97 -1.33 12.61
C ASP A 133 -16.26 -2.78 12.24
N SER A 134 -16.86 -3.01 11.06
CA SER A 134 -17.10 -4.36 10.55
C SER A 134 -15.80 -5.11 10.25
N TYR A 135 -14.76 -4.43 9.78
CA TYR A 135 -13.45 -5.05 9.55
C TYR A 135 -12.71 -5.32 10.87
N ALA A 136 -12.84 -4.46 11.87
CA ALA A 136 -12.29 -4.70 13.20
C ALA A 136 -12.92 -5.98 13.81
N LEU A 137 -14.24 -6.09 13.79
CA LEU A 137 -14.94 -7.29 14.24
C LEU A 137 -14.56 -8.55 13.46
N LYS A 138 -14.50 -8.46 12.12
CA LYS A 138 -14.11 -9.58 11.27
C LYS A 138 -12.65 -10.00 11.50
N SER A 139 -11.75 -9.07 11.80
CA SER A 139 -10.36 -9.37 12.12
C SER A 139 -10.21 -10.12 13.44
N GLY A 140 -11.02 -9.78 14.46
CA GLY A 140 -11.10 -10.55 15.69
C GLY A 140 -11.59 -11.99 15.45
N LYS A 141 -12.62 -12.16 14.62
CA LYS A 141 -13.08 -13.51 14.22
C LYS A 141 -12.03 -14.27 13.41
N ALA A 142 -11.33 -13.58 12.51
CA ALA A 142 -10.31 -14.18 11.67
C ALA A 142 -9.11 -14.67 12.50
N VAL A 143 -8.63 -13.88 13.47
CA VAL A 143 -7.50 -14.29 14.31
C VAL A 143 -7.84 -15.53 15.14
N MET A 144 -9.07 -15.67 15.64
CA MET A 144 -9.51 -16.87 16.33
C MET A 144 -9.54 -18.11 15.42
N ASN A 145 -9.95 -17.94 14.15
CA ASN A 145 -9.88 -19.02 13.17
C ASN A 145 -8.44 -19.41 12.81
N LEU A 146 -7.53 -18.43 12.72
CA LEU A 146 -6.10 -18.68 12.50
C LEU A 146 -5.49 -19.43 13.68
N LEU A 147 -5.85 -19.08 14.92
CA LEU A 147 -5.41 -19.76 16.13
C LEU A 147 -5.87 -21.21 16.11
N ALA A 148 -7.15 -21.47 15.86
CA ALA A 148 -7.71 -22.83 15.79
C ALA A 148 -7.05 -23.69 14.70
N LYS A 149 -6.63 -23.09 13.57
CA LYS A 149 -5.97 -23.79 12.46
C LYS A 149 -4.46 -23.77 12.53
N ASN A 150 -3.87 -23.14 13.55
CA ASN A 150 -2.44 -22.92 13.71
C ASN A 150 -1.78 -22.27 12.46
N ILE A 151 -2.49 -21.35 11.78
CA ILE A 151 -1.95 -20.59 10.64
C ILE A 151 -1.22 -19.37 11.19
N ARG A 152 0.06 -19.23 10.87
CA ARG A 152 0.95 -18.20 11.39
C ARG A 152 1.42 -17.26 10.28
N PRO A 153 1.94 -16.06 10.60
CA PRO A 153 2.43 -15.11 9.60
C PRO A 153 3.47 -15.68 8.63
N ARG A 154 4.35 -16.58 9.05
CA ARG A 154 5.34 -17.20 8.15
C ARG A 154 4.74 -18.24 7.19
N ASP A 155 3.53 -18.73 7.43
CA ASP A 155 2.79 -19.56 6.47
C ASP A 155 2.16 -18.68 5.37
N ILE A 156 1.94 -17.40 5.65
CA ILE A 156 1.33 -16.42 4.75
C ILE A 156 2.42 -15.63 4.00
N VAL A 157 3.47 -15.18 4.71
CA VAL A 157 4.58 -14.42 4.13
C VAL A 157 5.58 -15.38 3.50
N THR A 158 5.43 -15.58 2.22
CA THR A 158 6.28 -16.45 1.39
C THR A 158 6.92 -15.61 0.27
N LYS A 159 7.87 -16.17 -0.48
CA LYS A 159 8.46 -15.49 -1.64
C LYS A 159 7.36 -15.09 -2.64
N LYS A 160 6.42 -16.00 -2.95
CA LYS A 160 5.29 -15.72 -3.84
C LYS A 160 4.39 -14.57 -3.34
N SER A 161 4.09 -14.52 -2.05
CA SER A 161 3.26 -13.43 -1.52
C SER A 161 4.01 -12.09 -1.47
N LEU A 162 5.33 -12.08 -1.32
CA LEU A 162 6.17 -10.89 -1.48
C LEU A 162 6.22 -10.43 -2.95
N GLU A 163 6.23 -11.34 -3.90
CA GLU A 163 6.11 -11.03 -5.33
C GLU A 163 4.74 -10.39 -5.64
N ASN A 164 3.64 -10.93 -5.08
CA ASN A 164 2.31 -10.31 -5.17
C ASN A 164 2.31 -8.88 -4.60
N ALA A 165 2.99 -8.68 -3.48
CA ALA A 165 3.13 -7.36 -2.84
C ALA A 165 3.90 -6.37 -3.73
N ALA A 166 5.02 -6.78 -4.33
CA ALA A 166 5.75 -5.93 -5.26
C ALA A 166 4.91 -5.61 -6.50
N THR A 167 4.15 -6.58 -7.01
CA THR A 167 3.26 -6.41 -8.14
C THR A 167 2.19 -5.34 -7.88
N ILE A 168 1.52 -5.34 -6.71
CA ILE A 168 0.50 -4.32 -6.42
C ILE A 168 1.11 -2.93 -6.24
N VAL A 169 2.34 -2.84 -5.73
CA VAL A 169 3.06 -1.55 -5.65
C VAL A 169 3.30 -0.97 -7.04
N ALA A 170 3.79 -1.77 -7.98
CA ALA A 170 4.02 -1.36 -9.37
C ALA A 170 2.70 -0.97 -10.06
N ALA A 171 1.66 -1.81 -9.96
CA ALA A 171 0.37 -1.59 -10.58
C ALA A 171 -0.36 -0.34 -10.08
N THR A 172 -0.09 0.11 -8.86
CA THR A 172 -0.66 1.33 -8.27
C THR A 172 0.23 2.56 -8.42
N GLY A 173 1.42 2.44 -9.02
CA GLY A 173 2.41 3.52 -8.96
C GLY A 173 2.69 3.94 -7.51
N GLY A 174 2.86 2.96 -6.63
CA GLY A 174 3.00 3.15 -5.20
C GLY A 174 4.28 3.88 -4.77
N SER A 175 4.53 3.93 -3.48
CA SER A 175 5.70 4.59 -2.91
C SER A 175 6.97 3.78 -3.14
N THR A 176 8.07 4.47 -3.45
CA THR A 176 9.42 3.89 -3.53
C THR A 176 9.87 3.27 -2.20
N ASN A 177 9.30 3.70 -1.07
CA ASN A 177 9.58 3.11 0.24
C ASN A 177 9.25 1.60 0.31
N ALA A 178 8.36 1.10 -0.54
CA ALA A 178 8.06 -0.34 -0.62
C ALA A 178 9.31 -1.16 -0.99
N ALA A 179 10.22 -0.58 -1.78
CA ALA A 179 11.48 -1.22 -2.14
C ALA A 179 12.47 -1.41 -0.96
N LEU A 180 12.27 -0.67 0.14
CA LEU A 180 12.94 -0.89 1.43
C LEU A 180 12.14 -1.82 2.34
N HIS A 181 10.82 -1.66 2.36
CA HIS A 181 9.97 -2.36 3.31
C HIS A 181 9.76 -3.83 2.95
N LEU A 182 9.67 -4.17 1.66
CA LEU A 182 9.50 -5.56 1.23
C LEU A 182 10.74 -6.42 1.52
N PRO A 183 11.97 -6.00 1.18
CA PRO A 183 13.18 -6.72 1.62
C PRO A 183 13.31 -6.82 3.14
N ALA A 184 12.95 -5.77 3.90
CA ALA A 184 12.99 -5.82 5.36
C ALA A 184 11.99 -6.84 5.93
N LEU A 185 10.78 -6.93 5.36
CA LEU A 185 9.78 -7.93 5.74
C LEU A 185 10.24 -9.35 5.37
N ALA A 186 10.84 -9.51 4.19
CA ALA A 186 11.43 -10.77 3.74
C ALA A 186 12.53 -11.25 4.69
N ASN A 187 13.41 -10.34 5.10
CA ASN A 187 14.48 -10.64 6.07
C ASN A 187 13.92 -11.15 7.41
N GLU A 188 12.83 -10.55 7.92
CA GLU A 188 12.17 -11.05 9.14
C GLU A 188 11.57 -12.46 8.96
N ALA A 189 11.17 -12.78 7.73
CA ALA A 189 10.65 -14.12 7.37
C ALA A 189 11.76 -15.15 7.08
N GLY A 190 13.03 -14.72 7.00
CA GLY A 190 14.14 -15.57 6.56
C GLY A 190 14.14 -15.85 5.05
N ILE A 191 13.51 -14.98 4.25
CA ILE A 191 13.35 -15.14 2.80
C ILE A 191 14.36 -14.25 2.08
N LYS A 192 15.12 -14.81 1.13
CA LYS A 192 15.98 -14.03 0.24
C LYS A 192 15.13 -13.30 -0.80
N PHE A 193 15.01 -11.99 -0.62
CA PHE A 193 14.25 -11.08 -1.48
C PHE A 193 14.85 -9.69 -1.37
N ASP A 194 15.48 -9.21 -2.43
CA ASP A 194 16.25 -7.98 -2.43
C ASP A 194 15.66 -6.88 -3.32
N LEU A 195 16.33 -5.74 -3.39
CA LEU A 195 15.94 -4.60 -4.20
C LEU A 195 15.83 -4.95 -5.69
N MET A 196 16.70 -5.84 -6.19
CA MET A 196 16.70 -6.23 -7.60
C MET A 196 15.56 -7.19 -7.93
N ASP A 197 15.11 -8.02 -6.97
CA ASP A 197 13.88 -8.79 -7.10
C ASP A 197 12.67 -7.87 -7.25
N VAL A 198 12.58 -6.83 -6.41
CA VAL A 198 11.53 -5.81 -6.49
C VAL A 198 11.57 -5.09 -7.84
N ALA A 199 12.75 -4.64 -8.29
CA ALA A 199 12.93 -3.95 -9.57
C ALA A 199 12.50 -4.81 -10.77
N ARG A 200 12.83 -6.11 -10.74
CA ARG A 200 12.47 -7.07 -11.79
C ARG A 200 10.95 -7.25 -11.88
N ILE A 201 10.26 -7.31 -10.74
CA ILE A 201 8.79 -7.43 -10.69
C ILE A 201 8.16 -6.14 -11.21
N PHE A 202 8.67 -4.98 -10.81
CA PHE A 202 8.17 -3.68 -11.26
C PHE A 202 8.21 -3.55 -12.79
N LYS A 203 9.30 -3.99 -13.42
CA LYS A 203 9.47 -3.95 -14.89
C LYS A 203 8.45 -4.81 -15.64
N LYS A 204 7.96 -5.90 -15.03
CA LYS A 204 7.02 -6.83 -15.65
C LYS A 204 5.55 -6.49 -15.39
N THR A 205 5.28 -5.57 -14.48
CA THR A 205 3.93 -5.30 -13.99
C THR A 205 3.35 -4.07 -14.69
N PRO A 206 2.15 -4.12 -15.28
CA PRO A 206 1.53 -2.96 -15.88
C PRO A 206 1.06 -1.95 -14.82
N TYR A 207 1.11 -0.65 -15.16
CA TYR A 207 0.55 0.40 -14.34
C TYR A 207 -0.95 0.51 -14.58
N LEU A 208 -1.79 0.31 -13.55
CA LEU A 208 -3.23 0.13 -13.70
C LEU A 208 -4.06 1.18 -12.97
N ALA A 209 -3.59 1.78 -11.89
CA ALA A 209 -4.39 2.66 -11.04
C ALA A 209 -3.95 4.12 -11.13
N ASP A 210 -4.84 5.00 -11.60
CA ASP A 210 -4.59 6.44 -11.83
C ASP A 210 -4.69 7.25 -10.53
N LEU A 211 -3.79 7.01 -9.59
CA LEU A 211 -3.84 7.55 -8.22
C LEU A 211 -2.84 8.69 -7.99
N LYS A 212 -3.26 9.73 -7.26
CA LYS A 212 -2.34 10.77 -6.75
C LYS A 212 -1.20 10.14 -5.91
N PRO A 213 0.04 10.64 -6.01
CA PRO A 213 0.49 11.88 -6.62
C PRO A 213 0.76 11.79 -8.14
N GLY A 214 0.90 10.61 -8.72
CA GLY A 214 1.21 10.42 -10.14
C GLY A 214 -0.01 10.53 -11.06
N GLY A 215 -1.20 10.31 -10.53
CA GLY A 215 -2.47 10.32 -11.24
C GLY A 215 -3.48 11.33 -10.70
N LYS A 216 -4.75 11.11 -11.02
CA LYS A 216 -5.85 12.07 -10.78
C LYS A 216 -6.64 11.80 -9.51
N TYR A 217 -6.82 10.52 -9.16
CA TYR A 217 -7.77 10.07 -8.14
C TYR A 217 -7.12 9.91 -6.77
N VAL A 218 -7.93 9.96 -5.71
CA VAL A 218 -7.50 9.77 -4.33
C VAL A 218 -7.82 8.37 -3.82
N ALA A 219 -7.29 8.00 -2.65
CA ALA A 219 -7.48 6.67 -2.07
C ALA A 219 -8.96 6.30 -1.87
N LYS A 220 -9.81 7.26 -1.47
CA LYS A 220 -11.27 7.10 -1.38
C LYS A 220 -11.90 6.67 -2.70
N ASP A 221 -11.41 7.21 -3.83
CA ASP A 221 -11.94 6.88 -5.16
C ASP A 221 -11.58 5.44 -5.54
N MET A 222 -10.38 4.98 -5.21
CA MET A 222 -9.96 3.59 -5.39
C MET A 222 -10.88 2.64 -4.59
N TRP A 223 -11.17 2.98 -3.35
CA TRP A 223 -12.09 2.19 -2.52
C TRP A 223 -13.49 2.11 -3.14
N LYS A 224 -14.06 3.24 -3.57
CA LYS A 224 -15.36 3.29 -4.25
C LYS A 224 -15.39 2.52 -5.55
N ALA A 225 -14.29 2.51 -6.29
CA ALA A 225 -14.17 1.81 -7.57
C ALA A 225 -14.18 0.28 -7.43
N GLY A 226 -13.89 -0.27 -6.24
CA GLY A 226 -13.85 -1.72 -5.98
C GLY A 226 -12.67 -2.16 -5.10
N GLY A 227 -11.84 -1.21 -4.68
CA GLY A 227 -10.76 -1.43 -3.71
C GLY A 227 -9.61 -2.30 -4.21
N VAL A 228 -8.77 -2.69 -3.27
CA VAL A 228 -7.60 -3.56 -3.52
C VAL A 228 -7.98 -4.91 -4.14
N PRO A 229 -9.07 -5.61 -3.71
CA PRO A 229 -9.42 -6.90 -4.29
C PRO A 229 -9.75 -6.84 -5.78
N MET A 230 -10.36 -5.75 -6.29
CA MET A 230 -10.61 -5.61 -7.71
C MET A 230 -9.32 -5.49 -8.52
N LEU A 231 -8.33 -4.76 -7.98
CA LEU A 231 -7.02 -4.65 -8.61
C LEU A 231 -6.26 -6.00 -8.57
N LEU A 232 -6.29 -6.70 -7.43
CA LEU A 232 -5.70 -8.03 -7.31
C LEU A 232 -6.38 -9.03 -8.26
N LYS A 233 -7.70 -8.93 -8.46
CA LYS A 233 -8.43 -9.80 -9.40
C LYS A 233 -7.94 -9.61 -10.84
N THR A 234 -7.82 -8.36 -11.32
CA THR A 234 -7.33 -8.12 -12.69
C THR A 234 -5.86 -8.53 -12.87
N LEU A 235 -5.03 -8.38 -11.83
CA LEU A 235 -3.65 -8.88 -11.86
C LEU A 235 -3.58 -10.42 -11.86
N LEU A 236 -4.48 -11.08 -11.12
CA LEU A 236 -4.58 -12.55 -11.12
C LEU A 236 -5.03 -13.07 -12.49
N ASP A 237 -6.02 -12.44 -13.10
CA ASP A 237 -6.55 -12.82 -14.42
C ASP A 237 -5.50 -12.63 -15.52
N GLY A 238 -4.62 -11.64 -15.36
CA GLY A 238 -3.48 -11.40 -16.26
C GLY A 238 -2.25 -12.27 -15.97
N GLY A 239 -2.28 -13.13 -14.94
CA GLY A 239 -1.15 -13.97 -14.58
C GLY A 239 0.01 -13.24 -13.88
N TYR A 240 -0.21 -12.03 -13.37
CA TYR A 240 0.82 -11.21 -12.72
C TYR A 240 1.03 -11.54 -11.23
N ILE A 241 0.09 -12.23 -10.59
CA ILE A 241 0.20 -12.61 -9.18
C ILE A 241 -0.09 -14.11 -8.96
N HIS A 242 0.46 -14.63 -7.88
CA HIS A 242 0.28 -16.01 -7.44
C HIS A 242 -1.04 -16.16 -6.67
N GLY A 243 -1.96 -16.96 -7.18
CA GLY A 243 -3.27 -17.18 -6.57
C GLY A 243 -3.29 -18.23 -5.47
N ASP A 244 -2.23 -19.02 -5.33
CA ASP A 244 -2.11 -20.13 -4.37
C ASP A 244 -1.62 -19.70 -2.97
N CYS A 245 -1.22 -18.44 -2.80
CA CYS A 245 -0.76 -17.90 -1.51
C CYS A 245 -1.88 -17.95 -0.45
N MET A 246 -1.55 -18.46 0.74
CA MET A 246 -2.43 -18.47 1.91
C MET A 246 -2.68 -17.04 2.42
N THR A 247 -3.84 -16.81 3.04
CA THR A 247 -4.21 -15.52 3.62
C THR A 247 -4.84 -15.66 5.01
N VAL A 248 -4.98 -14.55 5.72
CA VAL A 248 -5.62 -14.51 7.06
C VAL A 248 -7.09 -14.95 7.08
N THR A 249 -7.72 -15.13 5.92
CA THR A 249 -9.07 -15.72 5.86
C THR A 249 -9.05 -17.24 6.02
N GLY A 250 -7.88 -17.87 6.05
CA GLY A 250 -7.72 -19.33 6.00
C GLY A 250 -8.05 -19.92 4.60
N LYS A 251 -8.05 -19.07 3.58
CA LYS A 251 -8.26 -19.41 2.17
C LYS A 251 -7.12 -18.85 1.32
N THR A 252 -6.93 -19.38 0.12
CA THR A 252 -5.95 -18.85 -0.82
C THR A 252 -6.39 -17.51 -1.41
N MET A 253 -5.45 -16.76 -1.98
CA MET A 253 -5.72 -15.52 -2.70
C MET A 253 -6.75 -15.74 -3.82
N ARG A 254 -6.60 -16.78 -4.63
CA ARG A 254 -7.54 -17.15 -5.70
C ARG A 254 -8.96 -17.38 -5.16
N GLN A 255 -9.09 -18.09 -4.04
CA GLN A 255 -10.39 -18.36 -3.42
C GLN A 255 -11.06 -17.08 -2.93
N ASN A 256 -10.30 -16.15 -2.33
CA ASN A 256 -10.83 -14.86 -1.90
C ASN A 256 -11.28 -13.99 -3.08
N LEU A 257 -10.62 -14.08 -4.22
CA LEU A 257 -10.89 -13.26 -5.40
C LEU A 257 -11.92 -13.88 -6.35
N LYS A 258 -12.40 -15.11 -6.10
CA LYS A 258 -13.28 -15.86 -7.01
C LYS A 258 -14.52 -15.07 -7.44
N ASN A 259 -15.17 -14.39 -6.51
CA ASN A 259 -16.42 -13.66 -6.74
C ASN A 259 -16.22 -12.16 -6.98
N VAL A 260 -14.97 -11.67 -7.02
CA VAL A 260 -14.68 -10.26 -7.28
C VAL A 260 -14.86 -10.00 -8.77
N LYS A 261 -15.70 -9.00 -9.10
CA LYS A 261 -15.96 -8.58 -10.49
C LYS A 261 -15.34 -7.21 -10.73
N PHE A 262 -14.81 -7.02 -11.94
CA PHE A 262 -14.30 -5.71 -12.36
C PHE A 262 -15.49 -4.76 -12.60
N ASN A 263 -15.49 -3.62 -11.90
CA ASN A 263 -16.47 -2.56 -12.10
C ASN A 263 -16.12 -1.76 -13.37
N LYS A 264 -16.89 -1.92 -14.44
CA LYS A 264 -16.68 -1.22 -15.71
C LYS A 264 -17.11 0.26 -15.66
N ASN A 265 -17.93 0.66 -14.68
CA ASN A 265 -18.48 2.01 -14.54
C ASN A 265 -17.57 2.95 -13.72
N GLN A 266 -16.27 2.68 -13.66
CA GLN A 266 -15.27 3.49 -12.96
C GLN A 266 -14.08 3.80 -13.88
N LYS A 267 -13.32 4.84 -13.55
CA LYS A 267 -12.17 5.33 -14.34
C LYS A 267 -10.86 5.34 -13.55
N VAL A 268 -10.90 4.88 -12.30
CA VAL A 268 -9.76 4.93 -11.36
C VAL A 268 -8.74 3.84 -11.66
N MET A 269 -9.23 2.63 -11.97
CA MET A 269 -8.41 1.46 -12.25
C MET A 269 -8.69 0.92 -13.64
N ARG A 270 -7.66 0.43 -14.32
CA ARG A 270 -7.71 -0.22 -15.62
C ARG A 270 -7.60 -1.74 -15.48
N THR A 271 -8.02 -2.46 -16.51
CA THR A 271 -7.76 -3.90 -16.62
C THR A 271 -6.33 -4.13 -17.09
N HIS A 272 -5.80 -5.32 -16.87
CA HIS A 272 -4.46 -5.72 -17.35
C HIS A 272 -4.32 -5.64 -18.88
N ASN A 273 -5.42 -5.79 -19.65
CA ASN A 273 -5.43 -5.69 -21.11
C ASN A 273 -5.42 -4.25 -21.63
N GLN A 274 -5.72 -3.26 -20.79
CA GLN A 274 -5.78 -1.84 -21.13
C GLN A 274 -5.10 -1.00 -20.05
N PRO A 275 -3.81 -1.21 -19.77
CA PRO A 275 -3.10 -0.49 -18.73
C PRO A 275 -2.91 0.99 -19.07
N LEU A 276 -2.58 1.79 -18.05
CA LEU A 276 -2.13 3.17 -18.23
C LEU A 276 -0.73 3.23 -18.85
N SER A 277 0.11 2.25 -18.51
CA SER A 277 1.42 2.00 -19.09
C SER A 277 1.70 0.49 -19.04
N PRO A 278 2.39 -0.08 -20.02
CA PRO A 278 2.81 -1.49 -19.99
C PRO A 278 3.80 -1.77 -18.86
N ASP A 279 4.57 -0.77 -18.44
CA ASP A 279 5.53 -0.84 -17.35
C ASP A 279 4.94 -0.24 -16.07
N GLY A 280 5.35 -0.75 -14.92
CA GLY A 280 4.90 -0.25 -13.62
C GLY A 280 5.27 1.21 -13.40
N GLY A 281 4.51 1.88 -12.51
CA GLY A 281 4.73 3.28 -12.16
C GLY A 281 6.02 3.55 -11.36
N VAL A 282 6.85 2.54 -11.15
CA VAL A 282 8.11 2.58 -10.39
C VAL A 282 9.14 1.70 -11.11
N VAL A 283 10.36 2.18 -11.26
CA VAL A 283 11.44 1.46 -11.95
C VAL A 283 12.69 1.33 -11.09
N GLY A 284 13.41 0.22 -11.26
CA GLY A 284 14.74 0.02 -10.69
C GLY A 284 15.82 0.51 -11.65
N LEU A 285 16.82 1.20 -11.11
CA LEU A 285 17.98 1.70 -11.81
C LEU A 285 19.25 1.08 -11.24
N LYS A 286 20.29 0.97 -12.08
CA LYS A 286 21.63 0.56 -11.66
C LYS A 286 22.66 1.29 -12.54
N GLY A 287 23.74 1.76 -11.94
CA GLY A 287 24.79 2.48 -12.64
C GLY A 287 25.89 2.96 -11.69
N ASN A 288 26.83 3.75 -12.21
CA ASN A 288 27.97 4.25 -11.44
C ASN A 288 27.57 5.15 -10.24
N LEU A 289 26.44 5.89 -10.34
CA LEU A 289 25.91 6.69 -9.23
C LEU A 289 25.19 5.85 -8.18
N ALA A 290 24.73 4.65 -8.51
CA ALA A 290 24.02 3.73 -7.63
C ALA A 290 24.39 2.28 -7.99
N PRO A 291 25.61 1.83 -7.68
CA PRO A 291 26.08 0.50 -8.07
C PRO A 291 25.27 -0.64 -7.42
N ASP A 292 24.73 -0.40 -6.23
CA ASP A 292 23.85 -1.35 -5.51
C ASP A 292 22.38 -1.24 -5.90
N GLY A 293 22.05 -0.29 -6.79
CA GLY A 293 20.70 -0.06 -7.28
C GLY A 293 20.01 1.14 -6.64
N ALA A 294 19.01 1.66 -7.36
CA ALA A 294 18.12 2.73 -6.92
C ALA A 294 16.70 2.47 -7.44
N ILE A 295 15.72 3.12 -6.83
CA ILE A 295 14.32 3.05 -7.24
C ILE A 295 13.81 4.45 -7.55
N VAL A 296 13.15 4.58 -8.68
CA VAL A 296 12.57 5.85 -9.15
C VAL A 296 11.09 5.67 -9.46
N LYS A 297 10.27 6.60 -8.98
CA LYS A 297 8.86 6.70 -9.35
C LYS A 297 8.73 7.42 -10.68
N VAL A 298 8.18 6.74 -11.68
CA VAL A 298 7.94 7.28 -13.03
C VAL A 298 6.47 7.61 -13.28
N ALA A 299 5.57 7.09 -12.45
CA ALA A 299 4.15 7.42 -12.52
C ALA A 299 3.93 8.94 -12.44
N GLY A 300 3.26 9.50 -13.46
CA GLY A 300 2.96 10.93 -13.54
C GLY A 300 4.07 11.80 -14.11
N LEU A 301 5.23 11.26 -14.48
CA LEU A 301 6.27 12.00 -15.17
C LEU A 301 5.86 12.27 -16.63
N LYS A 302 5.93 13.55 -17.04
CA LYS A 302 5.65 13.96 -18.42
C LYS A 302 6.84 13.78 -19.35
N LYS A 303 8.06 13.84 -18.82
CA LYS A 303 9.32 13.66 -19.55
C LYS A 303 10.26 12.75 -18.77
N LEU A 304 10.78 11.73 -19.41
CA LEU A 304 11.75 10.79 -18.83
C LEU A 304 13.21 11.22 -19.10
N GLN A 305 13.43 12.19 -19.99
CA GLN A 305 14.75 12.72 -20.32
C GLN A 305 14.74 14.23 -20.13
N PHE A 306 15.80 14.75 -19.52
CA PHE A 306 16.04 16.17 -19.32
C PHE A 306 17.53 16.47 -19.53
N THR A 307 17.79 17.55 -20.26
CA THR A 307 19.15 18.10 -20.44
C THR A 307 19.15 19.54 -19.95
N GLY A 308 20.11 19.90 -19.11
CA GLY A 308 20.24 21.24 -18.57
C GLY A 308 21.59 21.47 -17.93
N LYS A 309 21.92 22.74 -17.63
CA LYS A 309 23.13 23.07 -16.86
C LYS A 309 22.92 22.70 -15.39
N ALA A 310 23.91 22.07 -14.77
CA ALA A 310 23.95 21.89 -13.33
C ALA A 310 24.06 23.25 -12.63
N ARG A 311 23.37 23.43 -11.53
CA ARG A 311 23.43 24.59 -10.66
C ARG A 311 23.94 24.20 -9.27
#